data_d7d3eb936f781e1c8f4aceebc010d403
#
_entry.id   d7d3eb936f781e1c8f4aceebc010d403
#
_cell.length_a   1.000
_cell.length_b   1.000
_cell.length_c   1.000
_cell.angle_alpha   90.00
_cell.angle_beta   90.00
_cell.angle_gamma   90.00
#
_symmetry.space_group_name_H-M   'P 1'
#
loop_
_entity.id
_entity.type
_entity.pdbx_description
1 polymer ?
#
loop_
_entity_poly.entity_id
_entity_poly.type
_entity_poly.pdbx_seq_one_letter_code
_entity_poly.pdbx_strand_id
1 'polypeptide(L)'
;MERQQILNLYQWEPGVCFRHPGKGVVATAHVETIRPQAGGIQDVRACEECIVAIEERRELAAERQGAPYSPGLIGGPRDVE
;
A
#
# COMPACT_ATOMS: atom_id res chain seq x y z
N MET A 1 -12.74 -9.12 4.26
CA MET A 1 -11.58 -9.25 5.14
C MET A 1 -11.62 -8.15 6.18
N GLU A 2 -11.31 -8.47 7.43
CA GLU A 2 -11.35 -7.46 8.47
C GLU A 2 -10.20 -6.49 8.35
N ARG A 3 -10.45 -5.26 8.81
CA ARG A 3 -9.43 -4.22 8.77
C ARG A 3 -8.14 -4.65 9.48
N GLN A 4 -8.26 -5.24 10.67
CA GLN A 4 -7.08 -5.62 11.43
C GLN A 4 -6.28 -6.71 10.73
N GLN A 5 -6.96 -7.62 10.05
CA GLN A 5 -6.27 -8.64 9.28
C GLN A 5 -5.43 -8.03 8.17
N ILE A 6 -5.97 -7.02 7.49
CA ILE A 6 -5.23 -6.33 6.45
C ILE A 6 -4.02 -5.62 7.03
N LEU A 7 -4.22 -4.92 8.15
CA LEU A 7 -3.14 -4.16 8.76
C LEU A 7 -2.00 -5.06 9.24
N ASN A 8 -2.33 -6.27 9.66
CA ASN A 8 -1.32 -7.21 10.14
C ASN A 8 -0.43 -7.78 9.03
N LEU A 9 -0.79 -7.54 7.78
CA LEU A 9 -0.02 -8.06 6.65
C LEU A 9 1.12 -7.14 6.22
N TYR A 10 1.19 -5.95 6.81
CA TYR A 10 2.16 -4.94 6.39
C TYR A 10 3.05 -4.54 7.55
N GLN A 11 4.21 -4.01 7.21
CA GLN A 11 5.10 -3.42 8.20
C GLN A 11 4.84 -1.92 8.25
N TRP A 12 4.62 -1.41 9.46
CA TRP A 12 4.24 -0.03 9.66
C TRP A 12 5.41 0.77 10.22
N GLU A 13 5.69 1.90 9.60
CA GLU A 13 6.77 2.77 10.00
C GLU A 13 6.32 4.21 9.92
N PRO A 14 6.91 5.11 10.72
CA PRO A 14 6.55 6.52 10.63
C PRO A 14 6.85 7.07 9.24
N GLY A 15 5.91 7.82 8.72
CA GLY A 15 6.07 8.43 7.40
C GLY A 15 4.89 9.30 7.08
N VAL A 16 4.90 9.88 5.88
CA VAL A 16 3.84 10.76 5.42
C VAL A 16 3.04 10.05 4.34
N CYS A 17 1.72 9.96 4.53
CA CYS A 17 0.85 9.34 3.55
C CYS A 17 0.80 10.16 2.28
N PHE A 18 0.96 9.52 1.13
CA PHE A 18 0.98 10.22 -0.14
C PHE A 18 -0.36 10.89 -0.48
N ARG A 19 -1.45 10.38 0.09
CA ARG A 19 -2.78 10.95 -0.14
C ARG A 19 -3.24 11.89 0.95
N HIS A 20 -2.58 11.85 2.10
CA HIS A 20 -2.99 12.66 3.25
C HIS A 20 -1.76 13.33 3.88
N PRO A 21 -1.01 14.11 3.09
CA PRO A 21 0.20 14.73 3.65
C PRO A 21 -0.09 15.67 4.80
N GLY A 22 -1.31 16.20 4.87
CA GLY A 22 -1.69 17.08 5.95
C GLY A 22 -1.75 16.42 7.32
N LYS A 23 -1.79 15.10 7.36
CA LYS A 23 -1.76 14.39 8.64
C LYS A 23 -0.39 14.43 9.32
N GLY A 24 0.65 14.80 8.57
CA GLY A 24 1.99 14.77 9.10
C GLY A 24 2.51 13.35 9.21
N VAL A 25 3.39 13.11 10.17
CA VAL A 25 4.00 11.79 10.35
C VAL A 25 3.02 10.87 11.05
N VAL A 26 2.68 9.77 10.39
CA VAL A 26 1.77 8.77 10.95
C VAL A 26 2.32 7.38 10.57
N ALA A 27 1.71 6.34 11.12
CA ALA A 27 2.08 4.97 10.73
C ALA A 27 1.73 4.76 9.27
N THR A 28 2.69 4.31 8.48
CA THR A 28 2.50 4.10 7.04
C THR A 28 3.14 2.80 6.61
N ALA A 29 2.68 2.30 5.47
CA ALA A 29 3.27 1.13 4.84
C ALA A 29 3.73 1.49 3.44
N HIS A 30 4.74 0.80 2.98
CA HIS A 30 5.32 1.02 1.66
C HIS A 30 4.31 0.63 0.57
N VAL A 31 4.13 1.51 -0.41
CA VAL A 31 3.26 1.25 -1.53
C VAL A 31 4.07 1.01 -2.81
N GLU A 32 5.05 1.88 -3.05
CA GLU A 32 5.73 1.84 -4.33
C GLU A 32 7.02 2.66 -4.25
N THR A 33 8.00 2.28 -5.04
CA THR A 33 9.22 3.06 -5.18
C THR A 33 9.22 3.72 -6.55
N ILE A 34 9.40 5.02 -6.57
CA ILE A 34 9.39 5.79 -7.81
C ILE A 34 10.80 6.31 -8.07
N ARG A 35 11.20 6.31 -9.33
CA ARG A 35 12.49 6.87 -9.74
C ARG A 35 12.23 8.04 -10.68
N PRO A 36 12.10 9.26 -10.14
CA PRO A 36 11.82 10.42 -10.98
C PRO A 36 12.97 10.69 -11.94
N GLN A 37 12.65 11.36 -13.04
CA GLN A 37 13.65 11.69 -14.03
C GLN A 37 14.74 12.61 -13.49
N ALA A 38 14.39 13.38 -12.48
CA ALA A 38 15.37 14.26 -11.85
C ALA A 38 16.41 13.52 -11.03
N GLY A 39 16.23 12.20 -10.91
CA GLY A 39 17.15 11.37 -10.15
C GLY A 39 16.64 11.09 -8.76
N GLY A 40 17.34 10.19 -8.07
CA GLY A 40 16.98 9.82 -6.74
C GLY A 40 15.94 8.72 -6.68
N ILE A 41 15.50 8.40 -5.48
CA ILE A 41 14.50 7.36 -5.25
C ILE A 41 13.47 7.95 -4.31
N GLN A 42 12.22 7.77 -4.65
CA GLN A 42 11.11 8.25 -3.84
C GLN A 42 10.28 7.08 -3.36
N ASP A 43 10.12 6.97 -2.05
CA ASP A 43 9.34 5.91 -1.43
C ASP A 43 7.93 6.40 -1.18
N VAL A 44 6.95 5.83 -1.88
CA VAL A 44 5.56 6.20 -1.71
C VAL A 44 4.99 5.36 -0.58
N ARG A 45 4.44 6.02 0.43
CA ARG A 45 3.90 5.36 1.60
C ARG A 45 2.46 5.80 1.83
N ALA A 46 1.67 4.92 2.43
CA ALA A 46 0.25 5.19 2.66
C ALA A 46 -0.14 4.87 4.09
N CYS A 47 -1.05 5.67 4.62
CA CYS A 47 -1.55 5.46 5.98
C CYS A 47 -2.50 4.25 6.03
N GLU A 48 -2.89 3.89 7.24
CA GLU A 48 -3.74 2.71 7.45
C GLU A 48 -5.02 2.76 6.64
N GLU A 49 -5.68 3.91 6.64
CA GLU A 49 -6.93 4.05 5.89
C GLU A 49 -6.74 3.82 4.40
N CYS A 50 -5.64 4.33 3.86
CA CYS A 50 -5.37 4.18 2.44
C CYS A 50 -5.02 2.75 2.09
N ILE A 51 -4.27 2.08 2.94
CA ILE A 51 -3.92 0.67 2.70
C ILE A 51 -5.18 -0.19 2.69
N VAL A 52 -6.07 0.01 3.66
CA VAL A 52 -7.33 -0.73 3.70
C VAL A 52 -8.16 -0.46 2.45
N ALA A 53 -8.25 0.81 2.04
CA ALA A 53 -9.03 1.16 0.86
C ALA A 53 -8.47 0.52 -0.42
N ILE A 54 -7.16 0.49 -0.55
CA ILE A 54 -6.53 -0.14 -1.71
C ILE A 54 -6.80 -1.64 -1.73
N GLU A 55 -6.69 -2.28 -0.56
CA GLU A 55 -6.95 -3.72 -0.48
C GLU A 55 -8.41 -4.03 -0.82
N GLU A 56 -9.35 -3.22 -0.37
CA GLU A 56 -10.75 -3.41 -0.71
C GLU A 56 -10.98 -3.32 -2.21
N ARG A 57 -10.33 -2.38 -2.87
CA ARG A 57 -10.45 -2.26 -4.31
C ARG A 57 -9.83 -3.46 -5.02
N ARG A 58 -8.71 -3.96 -4.52
CA ARG A 58 -8.07 -5.13 -5.11
C ARG A 58 -8.96 -6.36 -4.98
N GLU A 59 -9.60 -6.51 -3.84
CA GLU A 59 -10.53 -7.62 -3.63
C GLU A 59 -11.69 -7.55 -4.61
N LEU A 60 -12.26 -6.37 -4.77
CA LEU A 60 -13.37 -6.15 -5.67
C LEU A 60 -12.98 -6.42 -7.11
N ALA A 61 -11.80 -5.97 -7.51
CA ALA A 61 -11.32 -6.20 -8.86
C ALA A 61 -11.11 -7.68 -9.13
N ALA A 62 -10.59 -8.41 -8.15
CA ALA A 62 -10.40 -9.85 -8.29
C ALA A 62 -11.75 -10.55 -8.48
N GLU A 63 -12.76 -10.15 -7.71
CA GLU A 63 -14.11 -10.69 -7.85
C GLU A 63 -14.65 -10.51 -9.25
N ARG A 64 -14.50 -9.30 -9.79
CA ARG A 64 -15.01 -8.99 -11.11
C ARG A 64 -14.34 -9.79 -12.19
N GLN A 65 -13.08 -10.10 -12.01
CA GLN A 65 -12.31 -10.85 -13.00
C GLN A 65 -12.37 -12.34 -12.79
N GLY A 66 -13.01 -12.78 -11.72
CA GLY A 66 -13.04 -14.19 -11.38
C GLY A 66 -11.67 -14.72 -10.98
N ALA A 67 -10.79 -13.84 -10.52
CA ALA A 67 -9.43 -14.22 -10.14
C ALA A 67 -9.31 -14.34 -8.63
N PRO A 68 -8.37 -15.15 -8.15
CA PRO A 68 -8.16 -15.25 -6.70
C PRO A 68 -7.61 -13.94 -6.14
N TYR A 69 -8.07 -13.60 -4.95
CA TYR A 69 -7.61 -12.41 -4.25
C TYR A 69 -6.49 -12.79 -3.28
N SER A 70 -5.38 -12.10 -3.37
CA SER A 70 -4.24 -12.30 -2.48
C SER A 70 -3.94 -11.02 -1.74
N PRO A 71 -4.30 -10.93 -0.46
CA PRO A 71 -4.02 -9.73 0.32
C PRO A 71 -2.54 -9.61 0.67
N GLY A 72 -2.14 -8.40 1.04
CA GLY A 72 -0.78 -8.16 1.51
C GLY A 72 0.24 -7.92 0.44
N LEU A 73 -0.19 -7.64 -0.79
CA LEU A 73 0.73 -7.50 -1.91
C LEU A 73 0.91 -6.06 -2.39
N ILE A 74 0.35 -5.09 -1.69
CA ILE A 74 0.57 -3.68 -2.04
C ILE A 74 2.05 -3.37 -1.82
N GLY A 75 2.69 -2.79 -2.80
CA GLY A 75 4.10 -2.48 -2.75
C GLY A 75 4.96 -3.72 -2.71
N GLY A 76 4.38 -4.81 -3.05
CA GLY A 76 4.83 -6.09 -2.78
C GLY A 76 6.04 -6.53 -3.40
N PRO A 77 6.29 -7.76 -3.38
CA PRO A 77 7.55 -8.33 -3.71
C PRO A 77 7.77 -8.12 -5.13
N ARG A 78 8.61 -7.86 -5.43
CA ARG A 78 8.75 -7.77 -6.62
C ARG A 78 9.62 -8.51 -7.10
N ASP A 79 9.88 -9.20 -7.12
CA ASP A 79 10.52 -9.86 -7.51
C ASP A 79 11.12 -9.80 -8.36
N VAL A 80 11.52 -9.80 -8.44
CA VAL A 80 11.98 -9.83 -9.00
C VAL A 80 12.47 -10.09 -9.72
N GLU A 81 12.70 -10.27 -10.13
CA GLU A 81 13.15 -10.44 -10.76
C GLU A 81 13.61 -10.31 -11.05
#